data_31d8158d90ba663cf42b0109fb370c72
#
_entry.id   31d8158d90ba663cf42b0109fb370c72
#
_cell.length_a   1.000
_cell.length_b   1.000
_cell.length_c   1.000
_cell.angle_alpha   90.00
_cell.angle_beta   90.00
_cell.angle_gamma   90.00
#
_symmetry.space_group_name_H-M   'P 1'
#
loop_
_entity.id
_entity.type
_entity.pdbx_description
1 polymer ?
#
loop_
_entity_poly.entity_id
_entity_poly.type
_entity_poly.pdbx_seq_one_letter_code
_entity_poly.pdbx_strand_id
1 'polypeptide(L)'
;MFLNIFTCICIFICGCDGARRETETTTGEYIRSNGYPLEVHKAETPDGFILTLFRIPGERGATPVYLQHGLVDSSDSWFCMGRNRSIGFTLADAGYDVWAGNFRGNVYSSGHKRLKPEMREYWDFSWDTLGLIDVRVMIQYILQTSGQPDLIHIGHSMARHPSSWRPARMIS
;
A
#
# COMPACT_ATOMS: atom_id res chain seq x y z
N MET A 1 -15.71 9.30 31.32
CA MET A 1 -14.27 9.55 31.07
C MET A 1 -13.87 8.72 29.86
N PHE A 2 -14.13 9.25 28.67
CA PHE A 2 -13.79 8.57 27.40
C PHE A 2 -12.34 8.85 27.07
N LEU A 3 -11.45 7.91 27.32
CA LEU A 3 -10.06 7.99 26.88
C LEU A 3 -10.06 7.84 25.35
N ASN A 4 -9.69 8.90 24.68
CA ASN A 4 -9.75 8.99 23.23
C ASN A 4 -8.76 7.97 22.62
N ILE A 5 -9.27 6.93 21.95
CA ILE A 5 -8.49 5.90 21.26
C ILE A 5 -7.48 6.53 20.28
N PHE A 6 -7.79 7.73 19.76
CA PHE A 6 -6.88 8.55 18.95
C PHE A 6 -5.58 8.93 19.65
N THR A 7 -5.60 9.16 20.98
CA THR A 7 -4.39 9.53 21.72
C THR A 7 -3.42 8.35 21.88
N CYS A 8 -3.96 7.11 21.92
CA CYS A 8 -3.14 5.89 22.03
C CYS A 8 -2.45 5.51 20.71
N ILE A 9 -3.09 5.79 19.57
CA ILE A 9 -2.53 5.54 18.22
C ILE A 9 -1.42 6.54 17.91
N CYS A 10 -1.59 7.82 18.30
CA CYS A 10 -0.54 8.85 18.16
C CYS A 10 0.71 8.56 18.98
N ILE A 11 0.61 7.90 20.14
CA ILE A 11 1.78 7.60 20.99
C ILE A 11 2.68 6.53 20.35
N PHE A 12 2.11 5.60 19.58
CA PHE A 12 2.90 4.59 18.83
C PHE A 12 3.52 5.16 17.54
N ILE A 13 2.94 6.20 16.94
CA ILE A 13 3.46 6.87 15.73
C ILE A 13 4.42 8.00 16.08
N CYS A 14 4.25 8.65 17.25
CA CYS A 14 5.02 9.84 17.65
C CYS A 14 6.35 9.52 18.36
N GLY A 15 6.72 8.27 18.50
CA GLY A 15 8.03 7.83 19.00
C GLY A 15 9.07 7.57 17.91
N CYS A 16 8.72 7.74 16.65
CA CYS A 16 9.66 7.67 15.53
C CYS A 16 10.07 9.09 15.13
N ASP A 17 11.03 9.65 15.87
CA ASP A 17 11.94 10.65 15.31
C ASP A 17 12.36 10.20 13.92
N GLY A 18 12.37 11.10 12.93
CA GLY A 18 12.59 10.85 11.51
C GLY A 18 13.92 10.21 11.09
N ALA A 19 14.57 9.51 12.00
CA ALA A 19 15.64 8.56 11.75
C ALA A 19 15.01 7.16 11.68
N ARG A 20 14.63 6.73 10.47
CA ARG A 20 14.46 5.31 10.15
C ARG A 20 15.64 4.58 10.77
N ARG A 21 15.42 3.62 11.67
CA ARG A 21 16.49 2.78 12.19
C ARG A 21 17.18 2.15 10.98
N GLU A 22 18.49 2.34 10.84
CA GLU A 22 19.30 1.83 9.72
C GLU A 22 19.23 0.29 9.53
N THR A 23 18.47 -0.40 10.37
CA THR A 23 18.33 -1.86 10.41
C THR A 23 16.97 -2.38 9.92
N GLU A 24 16.00 -1.52 9.56
CA GLU A 24 14.70 -2.02 9.10
C GLU A 24 14.72 -2.24 7.58
N THR A 25 14.64 -3.50 7.18
CA THR A 25 14.53 -3.90 5.77
C THR A 25 13.23 -3.40 5.16
N THR A 26 13.32 -2.70 4.05
CA THR A 26 12.16 -2.11 3.36
C THR A 26 11.52 -3.08 2.38
N THR A 27 10.27 -2.83 1.96
CA THR A 27 9.63 -3.58 0.87
C THR A 27 10.54 -3.69 -0.37
N GLY A 28 11.17 -2.57 -0.75
CA GLY A 28 12.08 -2.56 -1.89
C GLY A 28 13.32 -3.43 -1.69
N GLU A 29 13.85 -3.48 -0.48
CA GLU A 29 14.98 -4.35 -0.13
C GLU A 29 14.57 -5.82 -0.07
N TYR A 30 13.40 -6.14 0.49
CA TYR A 30 12.86 -7.50 0.44
C TYR A 30 12.75 -8.00 -1.00
N ILE A 31 12.20 -7.19 -1.91
CA ILE A 31 12.03 -7.56 -3.31
C ILE A 31 13.38 -7.78 -3.98
N ARG A 32 14.31 -6.82 -3.88
CA ARG A 32 15.63 -6.92 -4.53
C ARG A 32 16.50 -8.03 -3.99
N SER A 33 16.57 -8.19 -2.66
CA SER A 33 17.42 -9.21 -2.02
C SER A 33 16.96 -10.63 -2.33
N ASN A 34 15.68 -10.82 -2.69
CA ASN A 34 15.14 -12.10 -3.14
C ASN A 34 15.25 -12.31 -4.66
N GLY A 35 15.90 -11.39 -5.39
CA GLY A 35 16.23 -11.55 -6.82
C GLY A 35 15.12 -11.13 -7.78
N TYR A 36 14.10 -10.38 -7.32
CA TYR A 36 13.02 -9.90 -8.18
C TYR A 36 13.29 -8.49 -8.72
N PRO A 37 12.82 -8.20 -9.94
CA PRO A 37 12.80 -6.83 -10.45
C PRO A 37 11.87 -5.97 -9.58
N LEU A 38 12.24 -4.71 -9.38
CA LEU A 38 11.46 -3.78 -8.59
C LEU A 38 11.19 -2.50 -9.37
N GLU A 39 9.92 -2.13 -9.44
CA GLU A 39 9.49 -0.78 -9.81
C GLU A 39 8.85 -0.09 -8.61
N VAL A 40 9.04 1.24 -8.50
CA VAL A 40 8.43 2.07 -7.46
C VAL A 40 7.60 3.15 -8.15
N HIS A 41 6.32 3.13 -7.88
CA HIS A 41 5.34 4.05 -8.49
C HIS A 41 4.78 5.02 -7.46
N LYS A 42 4.31 6.17 -7.95
CA LYS A 42 3.64 7.19 -7.14
C LYS A 42 2.30 7.52 -7.78
N ALA A 43 1.23 7.34 -7.03
CA ALA A 43 -0.11 7.73 -7.44
C ALA A 43 -0.57 8.92 -6.60
N GLU A 44 -1.11 9.94 -7.26
CA GLU A 44 -1.56 11.16 -6.61
C GLU A 44 -3.08 11.13 -6.40
N THR A 45 -3.50 11.41 -5.17
CA THR A 45 -4.91 11.53 -4.84
C THR A 45 -5.47 12.93 -5.18
N PRO A 46 -6.78 13.08 -5.43
CA PRO A 46 -7.40 14.38 -5.72
C PRO A 46 -7.18 15.42 -4.61
N ASP A 47 -7.07 14.97 -3.36
CA ASP A 47 -6.82 15.82 -2.20
C ASP A 47 -5.32 16.05 -1.92
N GLY A 48 -4.42 15.51 -2.76
CA GLY A 48 -3.01 15.88 -2.83
C GLY A 48 -2.03 14.95 -2.12
N PHE A 49 -2.46 13.80 -1.59
CA PHE A 49 -1.55 12.79 -1.07
C PHE A 49 -0.83 12.05 -2.19
N ILE A 50 0.40 11.63 -1.91
CA ILE A 50 1.26 10.89 -2.85
C ILE A 50 1.45 9.48 -2.30
N LEU A 51 0.73 8.53 -2.89
CA LEU A 51 0.71 7.14 -2.48
C LEU A 51 1.81 6.35 -3.19
N THR A 52 2.51 5.51 -2.45
CA THR A 52 3.58 4.66 -3.00
C THR A 52 3.06 3.26 -3.26
N LEU A 53 3.37 2.75 -4.47
CA LEU A 53 3.14 1.36 -4.82
C LEU A 53 4.49 0.73 -5.21
N PHE A 54 4.76 -0.45 -4.67
CA PHE A 54 5.86 -1.30 -5.11
C PHE A 54 5.34 -2.34 -6.10
N ARG A 55 6.08 -2.58 -7.17
CA ARG A 55 5.70 -3.52 -8.21
C ARG A 55 6.80 -4.54 -8.46
N ILE A 56 6.42 -5.80 -8.55
CA ILE A 56 7.20 -6.85 -9.22
C ILE A 56 6.52 -7.05 -10.57
N PRO A 57 7.08 -6.52 -11.68
CA PRO A 57 6.43 -6.60 -12.98
C PRO A 57 6.36 -8.04 -13.47
N GLY A 58 5.18 -8.44 -13.90
CA GLY A 58 4.95 -9.67 -14.63
C GLY A 58 5.32 -9.56 -16.12
N GLU A 59 5.20 -10.66 -16.86
CA GLU A 59 5.37 -10.63 -18.31
C GLU A 59 4.27 -9.78 -18.98
N ARG A 60 4.50 -9.43 -20.25
CA ARG A 60 3.51 -8.65 -21.01
C ARG A 60 2.16 -9.35 -21.06
N GLY A 61 1.13 -8.68 -20.57
CA GLY A 61 -0.23 -9.22 -20.51
C GLY A 61 -0.55 -9.99 -19.22
N ALA A 62 0.39 -10.07 -18.27
CA ALA A 62 0.15 -10.67 -16.96
C ALA A 62 -0.99 -9.96 -16.22
N THR A 63 -1.82 -10.74 -15.54
CA THR A 63 -2.92 -10.21 -14.74
C THR A 63 -2.37 -9.47 -13.52
N PRO A 64 -2.75 -8.20 -13.29
CA PRO A 64 -2.33 -7.47 -12.11
C PRO A 64 -2.98 -8.04 -10.84
N VAL A 65 -2.19 -8.19 -9.79
CA VAL A 65 -2.67 -8.49 -8.44
C VAL A 65 -2.29 -7.34 -7.52
N TYR A 66 -3.29 -6.71 -6.95
CA TYR A 66 -3.12 -5.62 -6.01
C TYR A 66 -3.24 -6.10 -4.57
N LEU A 67 -2.15 -5.96 -3.82
CA LEU A 67 -2.03 -6.31 -2.40
C LEU A 67 -2.16 -5.05 -1.55
N GLN A 68 -3.16 -5.01 -0.64
CA GLN A 68 -3.37 -3.87 0.24
C GLN A 68 -3.30 -4.29 1.70
N HIS A 69 -2.38 -3.70 2.44
CA HIS A 69 -2.18 -3.92 3.88
C HIS A 69 -3.33 -3.37 4.73
N GLY A 70 -3.39 -3.81 5.99
CA GLY A 70 -4.36 -3.37 6.98
C GLY A 70 -3.96 -2.06 7.67
N LEU A 71 -4.67 -1.76 8.79
CA LEU A 71 -4.35 -0.61 9.62
C LEU A 71 -3.01 -0.78 10.32
N VAL A 72 -2.26 0.35 10.45
CA VAL A 72 -0.96 0.41 11.17
C VAL A 72 0.06 -0.58 10.58
N ASP A 73 -0.03 -0.82 9.28
CA ASP A 73 0.79 -1.78 8.55
C ASP A 73 1.40 -1.11 7.30
N SER A 74 2.16 -1.86 6.54
CA SER A 74 2.75 -1.43 5.27
C SER A 74 2.82 -2.57 4.26
N SER A 75 3.25 -2.27 3.06
CA SER A 75 3.52 -3.28 2.04
C SER A 75 4.56 -4.33 2.46
N ASP A 76 5.34 -4.09 3.52
CA ASP A 76 6.35 -5.03 4.05
C ASP A 76 5.74 -6.37 4.43
N SER A 77 4.52 -6.38 4.98
CA SER A 77 3.82 -7.60 5.42
C SER A 77 3.63 -8.63 4.30
N TRP A 78 3.60 -8.19 3.05
CA TRP A 78 3.46 -9.07 1.88
C TRP A 78 4.75 -9.77 1.46
N PHE A 79 5.94 -9.33 1.99
CA PHE A 79 7.26 -9.78 1.54
C PHE A 79 8.20 -10.22 2.68
N CYS A 80 7.92 -9.85 3.94
CA CYS A 80 8.84 -10.04 5.07
C CYS A 80 9.10 -11.49 5.48
N MET A 81 8.25 -12.44 5.07
CA MET A 81 8.40 -13.86 5.42
C MET A 81 9.39 -14.61 4.52
N GLY A 82 10.05 -13.92 3.59
CA GLY A 82 10.97 -14.49 2.62
C GLY A 82 10.27 -15.20 1.44
N ARG A 83 11.05 -15.56 0.42
CA ARG A 83 10.57 -16.02 -0.89
C ARG A 83 9.54 -17.15 -0.83
N ASN A 84 9.77 -18.15 0.00
CA ASN A 84 8.94 -19.37 0.02
C ASN A 84 7.66 -19.26 0.85
N ARG A 85 7.43 -18.14 1.55
CA ARG A 85 6.30 -17.96 2.48
C ARG A 85 5.55 -16.64 2.29
N SER A 86 6.09 -15.71 1.55
CA SER A 86 5.44 -14.42 1.29
C SER A 86 4.50 -14.51 0.10
N ILE A 87 3.27 -14.05 0.27
CA ILE A 87 2.25 -14.02 -0.79
C ILE A 87 2.75 -13.24 -2.01
N GLY A 88 3.42 -12.10 -1.81
CA GLY A 88 3.94 -11.28 -2.90
C GLY A 88 4.87 -12.06 -3.83
N PHE A 89 5.79 -12.85 -3.28
CA PHE A 89 6.70 -13.67 -4.10
C PHE A 89 6.01 -14.88 -4.72
N THR A 90 5.10 -15.53 -3.97
CA THR A 90 4.33 -16.66 -4.50
C THR A 90 3.52 -16.24 -5.74
N LEU A 91 2.91 -15.07 -5.72
CA LEU A 91 2.16 -14.55 -6.86
C LEU A 91 3.08 -14.17 -8.02
N ALA A 92 4.24 -13.57 -7.75
CA ALA A 92 5.22 -13.25 -8.78
C ALA A 92 5.77 -14.52 -9.45
N ASP A 93 6.11 -15.57 -8.67
CA ASP A 93 6.55 -16.87 -9.19
C ASP A 93 5.42 -17.58 -9.98
N ALA A 94 4.16 -17.29 -9.70
CA ALA A 94 3.01 -17.76 -10.48
C ALA A 94 2.73 -16.94 -11.77
N GLY A 95 3.56 -15.95 -12.07
CA GLY A 95 3.50 -15.14 -13.30
C GLY A 95 2.54 -13.95 -13.26
N TYR A 96 2.06 -13.55 -12.09
CA TYR A 96 1.25 -12.34 -11.93
C TYR A 96 2.09 -11.05 -11.95
N ASP A 97 1.46 -9.95 -12.34
CA ASP A 97 1.98 -8.59 -12.19
C ASP A 97 1.61 -8.07 -10.78
N VAL A 98 2.56 -8.14 -9.83
CA VAL A 98 2.27 -7.95 -8.40
C VAL A 98 2.49 -6.50 -7.99
N TRP A 99 1.45 -5.90 -7.40
CA TRP A 99 1.43 -4.53 -6.91
C TRP A 99 1.13 -4.49 -5.41
N ALA A 100 1.96 -3.83 -4.62
CA ALA A 100 1.74 -3.64 -3.19
C ALA A 100 1.58 -2.15 -2.89
N GLY A 101 0.38 -1.76 -2.49
CA GLY A 101 0.04 -0.38 -2.18
C GLY A 101 0.31 -0.01 -0.73
N ASN A 102 0.41 1.30 -0.51
CA ASN A 102 0.59 1.89 0.81
C ASN A 102 -0.40 3.03 1.01
N PHE A 103 -1.21 2.95 2.06
CA PHE A 103 -2.13 4.01 2.44
C PHE A 103 -1.41 5.30 2.82
N ARG A 104 -2.10 6.45 2.64
CA ARG A 104 -1.63 7.75 3.13
C ARG A 104 -1.21 7.70 4.60
N GLY A 105 -0.17 8.44 4.95
CA GLY A 105 0.31 8.54 6.33
C GLY A 105 1.16 7.37 6.81
N ASN A 106 1.37 6.31 6.02
CA ASN A 106 2.33 5.29 6.39
C ASN A 106 3.77 5.69 5.97
N VAL A 107 4.75 4.89 6.40
CA VAL A 107 6.19 5.16 6.19
C VAL A 107 6.60 5.34 4.71
N TYR A 108 5.83 4.79 3.76
CA TYR A 108 6.10 4.89 2.32
C TYR A 108 5.27 5.96 1.61
N SER A 109 4.14 6.38 2.21
CA SER A 109 3.15 7.30 1.64
C SER A 109 2.93 8.52 2.53
N SER A 110 4.01 9.10 3.06
CA SER A 110 4.00 10.32 3.87
C SER A 110 3.97 11.62 3.04
N GLY A 111 4.06 11.51 1.70
CA GLY A 111 4.08 12.67 0.82
C GLY A 111 2.71 13.30 0.63
N HIS A 112 2.68 14.65 0.58
CA HIS A 112 1.52 15.44 0.20
C HIS A 112 1.98 16.73 -0.50
N LYS A 113 1.19 17.24 -1.47
CA LYS A 113 1.56 18.43 -2.25
C LYS A 113 1.79 19.70 -1.41
N ARG A 114 1.06 19.89 -0.34
CA ARG A 114 1.06 21.11 0.47
C ARG A 114 1.21 20.90 1.97
N LEU A 115 0.70 19.77 2.49
CA LEU A 115 0.71 19.47 3.90
C LEU A 115 1.97 18.66 4.27
N LYS A 116 2.35 18.74 5.53
CA LYS A 116 3.46 17.98 6.10
C LYS A 116 2.95 17.12 7.27
N PRO A 117 3.58 15.98 7.58
CA PRO A 117 3.15 15.10 8.68
C PRO A 117 3.11 15.79 10.06
N GLU A 118 3.87 16.87 10.25
CA GLU A 118 3.88 17.66 11.49
C GLU A 118 2.63 18.56 11.64
N MET A 119 1.86 18.75 10.56
CA MET A 119 0.64 19.56 10.57
C MET A 119 -0.55 18.71 10.98
N ARG A 120 -1.44 19.25 11.81
CA ARG A 120 -2.66 18.55 12.23
C ARG A 120 -3.57 18.24 11.04
N GLU A 121 -3.68 19.16 10.10
CA GLU A 121 -4.50 19.07 8.88
C GLU A 121 -4.08 17.91 7.98
N TYR A 122 -2.81 17.49 8.04
CA TYR A 122 -2.31 16.31 7.30
C TYR A 122 -3.02 15.03 7.74
N TRP A 123 -3.40 14.92 9.02
CA TRP A 123 -4.02 13.73 9.62
C TRP A 123 -5.56 13.82 9.67
N ASP A 124 -6.15 14.85 9.04
CA ASP A 124 -7.61 15.04 8.99
C ASP A 124 -8.23 14.15 7.90
N PHE A 125 -8.13 12.84 8.07
CA PHE A 125 -8.77 11.85 7.21
C PHE A 125 -9.31 10.68 8.03
N SER A 126 -10.31 10.01 7.49
CA SER A 126 -10.98 8.87 8.10
C SER A 126 -10.70 7.57 7.36
N TRP A 127 -11.18 6.47 7.90
CA TRP A 127 -11.14 5.14 7.29
C TRP A 127 -11.85 5.10 5.94
N ASP A 128 -12.97 5.81 5.83
CA ASP A 128 -13.71 5.94 4.57
C ASP A 128 -12.85 6.59 3.48
N THR A 129 -12.03 7.56 3.87
CA THR A 129 -11.08 8.22 2.96
C THR A 129 -10.08 7.22 2.38
N LEU A 130 -9.53 6.32 3.21
CA LEU A 130 -8.59 5.29 2.76
C LEU A 130 -9.24 4.34 1.73
N GLY A 131 -10.46 3.89 2.00
CA GLY A 131 -11.19 2.99 1.10
C GLY A 131 -11.71 3.68 -0.16
N LEU A 132 -12.33 4.84 -0.01
CA LEU A 132 -13.02 5.53 -1.11
C LEU A 132 -12.10 6.34 -2.02
N ILE A 133 -10.96 6.79 -1.52
CA ILE A 133 -9.99 7.60 -2.27
C ILE A 133 -8.73 6.79 -2.58
N ASP A 134 -7.97 6.35 -1.56
CA ASP A 134 -6.66 5.76 -1.77
C ASP A 134 -6.72 4.47 -2.56
N VAL A 135 -7.56 3.51 -2.15
CA VAL A 135 -7.71 2.23 -2.86
C VAL A 135 -8.16 2.47 -4.30
N ARG A 136 -9.13 3.38 -4.51
CA ARG A 136 -9.62 3.69 -5.85
C ARG A 136 -8.52 4.28 -6.74
N VAL A 137 -7.77 5.24 -6.23
CA VAL A 137 -6.68 5.88 -6.97
C VAL A 137 -5.59 4.86 -7.33
N MET A 138 -5.20 4.00 -6.38
CA MET A 138 -4.21 2.96 -6.62
C MET A 138 -4.70 1.94 -7.67
N ILE A 139 -5.95 1.48 -7.59
CA ILE A 139 -6.53 0.57 -8.59
C ILE A 139 -6.55 1.22 -9.98
N GLN A 140 -7.02 2.46 -10.10
CA GLN A 140 -7.02 3.17 -11.39
C GLN A 140 -5.61 3.31 -11.97
N TYR A 141 -4.64 3.65 -11.11
CA TYR A 141 -3.24 3.77 -11.50
C TYR A 141 -2.68 2.44 -12.02
N ILE A 142 -2.95 1.33 -11.32
CA ILE A 142 -2.51 -0.01 -11.72
C ILE A 142 -3.09 -0.39 -13.08
N LEU A 143 -4.41 -0.23 -13.27
CA LEU A 143 -5.08 -0.57 -14.52
C LEU A 143 -4.55 0.26 -15.70
N GLN A 144 -4.34 1.57 -15.51
CA GLN A 144 -3.76 2.44 -16.53
C GLN A 144 -2.32 2.05 -16.88
N THR A 145 -1.52 1.71 -15.88
CA THR A 145 -0.09 1.40 -16.07
C THR A 145 0.11 0.01 -16.68
N SER A 146 -0.67 -0.98 -16.25
CA SER A 146 -0.61 -2.35 -16.77
C SER A 146 -1.29 -2.51 -18.13
N GLY A 147 -2.22 -1.61 -18.47
CA GLY A 147 -3.06 -1.70 -19.66
C GLY A 147 -4.09 -2.84 -19.60
N GLN A 148 -4.35 -3.39 -18.40
CA GLN A 148 -5.30 -4.46 -18.20
C GLN A 148 -6.70 -3.92 -17.87
N PRO A 149 -7.78 -4.61 -18.30
CA PRO A 149 -9.15 -4.16 -18.05
C PRO A 149 -9.62 -4.41 -16.61
N ASP A 150 -9.00 -5.37 -15.92
CA ASP A 150 -9.33 -5.74 -14.54
C ASP A 150 -8.07 -6.16 -13.76
N LEU A 151 -8.22 -6.33 -12.46
CA LEU A 151 -7.18 -6.82 -11.56
C LEU A 151 -7.79 -7.69 -10.45
N ILE A 152 -6.94 -8.48 -9.80
CA ILE A 152 -7.28 -9.21 -8.58
C ILE A 152 -6.89 -8.32 -7.39
N HIS A 153 -7.82 -8.06 -6.47
CA HIS A 153 -7.54 -7.34 -5.23
C HIS A 153 -7.50 -8.29 -4.03
N ILE A 154 -6.40 -8.26 -3.31
CA ILE A 154 -6.22 -9.00 -2.05
C ILE A 154 -5.99 -7.97 -0.95
N GLY A 155 -6.95 -7.83 -0.05
CA GLY A 155 -6.89 -6.92 1.08
C GLY A 155 -6.79 -7.65 2.42
N HIS A 156 -5.98 -7.15 3.33
CA HIS A 156 -5.89 -7.61 4.70
C HIS A 156 -6.69 -6.70 5.64
N SER A 157 -7.50 -7.28 6.55
CA SER A 157 -8.23 -6.55 7.58
C SER A 157 -9.15 -5.45 7.00
N MET A 158 -8.90 -4.20 7.31
CA MET A 158 -9.63 -3.03 6.85
C MET A 158 -9.70 -2.89 5.31
N ALA A 159 -8.69 -3.36 4.60
CA ALA A 159 -8.63 -3.30 3.14
C ALA A 159 -9.55 -4.31 2.42
N ARG A 160 -10.29 -5.14 3.17
CA ARG A 160 -11.18 -6.19 2.62
C ARG A 160 -12.47 -5.66 1.99
N HIS A 161 -12.85 -4.41 2.21
CA HIS A 161 -14.17 -3.92 1.82
C HIS A 161 -14.18 -2.52 1.20
N PRO A 162 -14.16 -2.42 -0.13
CA PRO A 162 -14.78 -1.30 -0.80
C PRO A 162 -16.20 -1.74 -1.25
N SER A 163 -17.21 -1.48 -0.42
CA SER A 163 -18.62 -1.84 -0.67
C SER A 163 -19.26 -1.16 -1.89
N SER A 164 -18.50 -0.41 -2.67
CA SER A 164 -19.01 0.39 -3.79
C SER A 164 -18.27 0.23 -5.11
N TRP A 165 -17.35 -0.77 -5.25
CA TRP A 165 -16.54 -0.87 -6.46
C TRP A 165 -16.86 -2.11 -7.32
N ARG A 166 -17.21 -1.88 -8.59
CA ARG A 166 -17.16 -2.82 -9.71
C ARG A 166 -16.35 -2.13 -10.83
N PRO A 167 -15.37 -2.73 -11.52
CA PRO A 167 -15.10 -4.15 -11.67
C PRO A 167 -13.71 -4.58 -11.19
N ALA A 168 -13.63 -5.30 -10.09
CA ALA A 168 -12.46 -6.08 -9.73
C ALA A 168 -12.95 -7.47 -9.32
N ARG A 169 -12.32 -8.54 -9.77
CA ARG A 169 -12.54 -9.87 -9.20
C ARG A 169 -11.92 -9.86 -7.81
N MET A 170 -12.75 -9.83 -6.78
CA MET A 170 -12.31 -9.91 -5.39
C MET A 170 -12.17 -11.38 -4.99
N ILE A 171 -10.99 -11.74 -4.48
CA ILE A 171 -10.77 -12.99 -3.75
C ILE A 171 -10.71 -12.60 -2.27
N SER A 172 -11.67 -13.07 -1.51
CA SER A 172 -11.80 -12.89 -0.04
C SER A 172 -11.11 -14.03 0.68
#